data_85c4c03ad17666a0a079f5b12a9c8ad9
#
_entry.id   85c4c03ad17666a0a079f5b12a9c8ad9
#
_cell.length_a   1.000
_cell.length_b   1.000
_cell.length_c   1.000
_cell.angle_alpha   90.00
_cell.angle_beta   90.00
_cell.angle_gamma   90.00
#
_symmetry.space_group_name_H-M   'P 1'
#
loop_
_entity.id
_entity.type
_entity.pdbx_description
1 polymer ?
#
loop_
_entity_poly.entity_id
_entity_poly.type
_entity_poly.pdbx_seq_one_letter_code
_entity_poly.pdbx_strand_id
1 'polypeptide(L)'
;MDTGGILDQGPAAKIVRRDVTTWTLRMDAPGRLRPAHTDAPIRVERSEVPSIDLSRALYAAVGSRVCWTDRFAWDHETWEAWVNRESMATWIATVQGTVAGYFELEAQPGGAVEIVLFGLLPQFYGQGLGGALLTACVRNAWRAGTDWAPEHGPVSSVYLRTSTLDHRHAVRNY
;
A
#
# COMPACT_ATOMS: atom_id res chain seq x y z
N MET A 1 56.88 -1.02 -21.64
CA MET A 1 55.91 0.07 -21.89
C MET A 1 54.65 -0.30 -21.17
N ASP A 2 54.50 0.30 -20.02
CA ASP A 2 53.38 0.04 -19.12
C ASP A 2 52.28 1.06 -19.47
N THR A 3 51.14 0.57 -19.97
CA THR A 3 49.95 1.41 -20.20
C THR A 3 48.99 1.21 -19.05
N GLY A 4 49.24 1.97 -17.97
CA GLY A 4 48.31 2.09 -16.84
C GLY A 4 46.98 2.69 -17.32
N GLY A 5 45.96 1.84 -17.44
CA GLY A 5 44.58 2.27 -17.65
C GLY A 5 44.07 3.03 -16.43
N ILE A 6 43.82 4.32 -16.59
CA ILE A 6 43.11 5.15 -15.62
C ILE A 6 41.67 4.68 -15.65
N LEU A 7 41.24 4.00 -14.57
CA LEU A 7 39.82 3.76 -14.32
C LEU A 7 39.18 5.12 -14.01
N ASP A 8 38.37 5.63 -14.94
CA ASP A 8 37.52 6.79 -14.74
C ASP A 8 36.54 6.47 -13.59
N GLN A 9 36.81 7.07 -12.43
CA GLN A 9 35.91 7.07 -11.30
C GLN A 9 34.77 8.04 -11.65
N GLY A 10 33.67 7.50 -12.15
CA GLY A 10 32.46 8.27 -12.41
C GLY A 10 32.08 9.14 -11.20
N PRO A 11 31.30 10.22 -11.39
CA PRO A 11 31.03 11.21 -10.36
C PRO A 11 30.45 10.55 -9.11
N ALA A 12 31.06 10.82 -7.95
CA ALA A 12 30.63 10.32 -6.66
C ALA A 12 29.13 10.64 -6.44
N ALA A 13 28.34 9.63 -6.12
CA ALA A 13 26.92 9.78 -5.89
C ALA A 13 26.68 10.85 -4.80
N LYS A 14 25.98 11.93 -5.17
CA LYS A 14 25.68 13.02 -4.25
C LYS A 14 24.64 12.55 -3.25
N ILE A 15 25.02 12.42 -1.98
CA ILE A 15 24.09 12.12 -0.89
C ILE A 15 23.20 13.34 -0.66
N VAL A 16 21.90 13.22 -0.91
CA VAL A 16 20.90 14.24 -0.62
C VAL A 16 20.17 13.84 0.67
N ARG A 17 20.28 14.65 1.71
CA ARG A 17 19.50 14.49 2.94
C ARG A 17 18.20 15.26 2.80
N ARG A 18 17.10 14.67 3.24
CA ARG A 18 15.77 15.30 3.29
C ARG A 18 15.13 15.04 4.64
N ASP A 19 14.47 16.04 5.18
CA ASP A 19 13.61 15.86 6.34
C ASP A 19 12.31 15.19 5.90
N VAL A 20 11.94 14.12 6.59
CA VAL A 20 10.73 13.35 6.33
C VAL A 20 9.79 13.51 7.51
N THR A 21 8.61 14.05 7.27
CA THR A 21 7.53 14.08 8.26
C THR A 21 6.59 12.91 8.01
N THR A 22 6.31 12.14 9.05
CA THR A 22 5.36 11.03 9.01
C THR A 22 4.15 11.35 9.87
N TRP A 23 2.96 11.07 9.38
CA TRP A 23 1.69 11.20 10.09
C TRP A 23 1.05 9.84 10.29
N THR A 24 0.44 9.65 11.45
CA THR A 24 -0.51 8.55 11.68
C THR A 24 -1.91 9.15 11.67
N LEU A 25 -2.74 8.68 10.74
CA LEU A 25 -4.14 9.07 10.63
C LEU A 25 -4.99 7.91 11.14
N ARG A 26 -5.98 8.21 11.98
CA ARG A 26 -6.80 7.21 12.65
C ARG A 26 -8.28 7.56 12.57
N MET A 27 -9.09 6.55 12.34
CA MET A 27 -10.55 6.60 12.37
C MET A 27 -11.05 5.66 13.46
N ASP A 28 -11.84 6.17 14.41
CA ASP A 28 -12.31 5.43 15.59
C ASP A 28 -13.78 4.98 15.47
N ALA A 29 -14.45 5.27 14.36
CA ALA A 29 -15.81 4.83 14.11
C ALA A 29 -16.10 4.73 12.61
N PRO A 30 -16.79 3.68 12.12
CA PRO A 30 -17.07 3.49 10.69
C PRO A 30 -17.95 4.60 10.11
N GLY A 31 -18.83 5.21 10.92
CA GLY A 31 -19.70 6.31 10.50
C GLY A 31 -18.98 7.62 10.20
N ARG A 32 -17.67 7.72 10.48
CA ARG A 32 -16.85 8.88 10.11
C ARG A 32 -16.34 8.80 8.67
N LEU A 33 -16.44 7.65 8.02
CA LEU A 33 -16.09 7.53 6.60
C LEU A 33 -16.97 8.46 5.75
N ARG A 34 -16.32 9.26 4.94
CA ARG A 34 -16.96 10.07 3.89
C ARG A 34 -16.66 9.42 2.54
N PRO A 35 -17.58 8.58 2.01
CA PRO A 35 -17.32 7.87 0.77
C PRO A 35 -17.10 8.83 -0.38
N ALA A 36 -16.12 8.56 -1.22
CA ALA A 36 -15.97 9.28 -2.47
C ALA A 36 -17.09 8.89 -3.43
N HIS A 37 -17.73 9.90 -4.03
CA HIS A 37 -18.62 9.69 -5.16
C HIS A 37 -17.76 9.48 -6.41
N THR A 38 -18.01 8.38 -7.11
CA THR A 38 -17.35 8.09 -8.38
C THR A 38 -18.25 7.21 -9.24
N ASP A 39 -18.35 7.54 -10.51
CA ASP A 39 -18.94 6.67 -11.54
C ASP A 39 -17.88 5.76 -12.17
N ALA A 40 -16.65 5.79 -11.65
CA ALA A 40 -15.55 5.02 -12.18
C ALA A 40 -15.81 3.51 -12.01
N PRO A 41 -15.64 2.71 -13.07
CA PRO A 41 -15.92 1.28 -13.07
C PRO A 41 -14.77 0.50 -12.38
N ILE A 42 -14.50 0.84 -11.12
CA ILE A 42 -13.49 0.16 -10.31
C ILE A 42 -14.13 -1.06 -9.62
N ARG A 43 -13.51 -2.21 -9.77
CA ARG A 43 -13.84 -3.44 -9.06
C ARG A 43 -12.73 -3.75 -8.08
N VAL A 44 -13.09 -4.07 -6.84
CA VAL A 44 -12.13 -4.36 -5.77
C VAL A 44 -12.46 -5.75 -5.22
N GLU A 45 -11.50 -6.66 -5.31
CA GLU A 45 -11.66 -8.06 -4.88
C GLU A 45 -10.49 -8.48 -4.00
N ARG A 46 -10.76 -9.31 -3.00
CA ARG A 46 -9.73 -9.90 -2.15
C ARG A 46 -8.96 -10.97 -2.93
N SER A 47 -7.63 -10.97 -2.77
CA SER A 47 -6.78 -12.06 -3.21
C SER A 47 -6.86 -13.19 -2.18
N GLU A 48 -7.58 -14.26 -2.51
CA GLU A 48 -7.80 -15.38 -1.58
C GLU A 48 -6.58 -16.32 -1.49
N VAL A 49 -5.72 -16.30 -2.50
CA VAL A 49 -4.52 -17.12 -2.56
C VAL A 49 -3.30 -16.24 -2.34
N PRO A 50 -2.51 -16.47 -1.27
CA PRO A 50 -1.25 -15.77 -1.08
C PRO A 50 -0.30 -16.00 -2.26
N SER A 51 0.32 -14.93 -2.73
CA SER A 51 1.27 -15.01 -3.86
C SER A 51 2.40 -14.01 -3.67
N ILE A 52 3.61 -14.53 -3.48
CA ILE A 52 4.83 -13.73 -3.34
C ILE A 52 5.06 -12.90 -4.61
N ASP A 53 4.97 -13.54 -5.77
CA ASP A 53 5.24 -12.87 -7.06
C ASP A 53 4.27 -11.73 -7.32
N LEU A 54 2.97 -11.95 -7.03
CA LEU A 54 1.95 -10.92 -7.16
C LEU A 54 2.23 -9.75 -6.20
N SER A 55 2.50 -10.02 -4.92
CA SER A 55 2.77 -8.99 -3.92
C SER A 55 4.01 -8.17 -4.28
N ARG A 56 5.10 -8.82 -4.73
CA ARG A 56 6.32 -8.15 -5.19
C ARG A 56 6.05 -7.27 -6.41
N ALA A 57 5.32 -7.79 -7.39
CA ALA A 57 4.99 -7.06 -8.61
C ALA A 57 4.14 -5.81 -8.30
N LEU A 58 3.11 -5.95 -7.46
CA LEU A 58 2.26 -4.84 -7.04
C LEU A 58 3.02 -3.80 -6.23
N TYR A 59 3.85 -4.24 -5.27
CA TYR A 59 4.70 -3.35 -4.48
C TYR A 59 5.64 -2.52 -5.37
N ALA A 60 6.34 -3.17 -6.30
CA ALA A 60 7.23 -2.48 -7.22
C ALA A 60 6.49 -1.53 -8.17
N ALA A 61 5.37 -1.98 -8.75
CA ALA A 61 4.63 -1.23 -9.75
C ALA A 61 3.95 0.02 -9.17
N VAL A 62 3.30 -0.10 -8.00
CA VAL A 62 2.64 1.03 -7.32
C VAL A 62 3.67 1.92 -6.65
N GLY A 63 4.67 1.33 -5.97
CA GLY A 63 5.71 2.05 -5.25
C GLY A 63 6.71 2.79 -6.12
N SER A 64 6.74 2.53 -7.45
CA SER A 64 7.73 3.08 -8.38
C SER A 64 7.78 4.62 -8.44
N ARG A 65 6.70 5.30 -8.10
CA ARG A 65 6.57 6.76 -8.13
C ARG A 65 6.58 7.40 -6.74
N VAL A 66 6.60 6.58 -5.72
CA VAL A 66 6.69 6.96 -4.31
C VAL A 66 7.85 6.18 -3.70
N CYS A 67 8.43 6.64 -2.62
CA CYS A 67 9.65 6.05 -2.09
C CYS A 67 9.40 4.75 -1.30
N TRP A 68 8.69 3.79 -1.89
CA TRP A 68 8.53 2.45 -1.34
C TRP A 68 9.79 1.64 -1.64
N THR A 69 10.71 1.60 -0.72
CA THR A 69 12.00 0.93 -0.92
C THR A 69 12.28 -0.16 0.10
N ASP A 70 11.52 -0.18 1.20
CA ASP A 70 11.80 -1.01 2.37
C ASP A 70 11.81 -2.51 2.07
N ARG A 71 10.92 -2.95 1.16
CA ARG A 71 10.77 -4.38 0.82
C ARG A 71 11.64 -4.85 -0.35
N PHE A 72 12.39 -3.97 -1.02
CA PHE A 72 13.26 -4.41 -2.11
C PHE A 72 14.43 -5.27 -1.64
N ALA A 73 14.85 -5.12 -0.39
CA ALA A 73 15.90 -5.94 0.23
C ALA A 73 15.38 -7.27 0.81
N TRP A 74 14.07 -7.53 0.77
CA TRP A 74 13.49 -8.75 1.32
C TRP A 74 13.84 -9.93 0.44
N ASP A 75 14.30 -11.01 1.07
CA ASP A 75 14.49 -12.31 0.44
C ASP A 75 13.17 -13.07 0.27
N HIS A 76 13.23 -14.26 -0.30
CA HIS A 76 12.04 -15.09 -0.54
C HIS A 76 11.35 -15.47 0.77
N GLU A 77 12.10 -15.87 1.79
CA GLU A 77 11.58 -16.31 3.08
C GLU A 77 10.81 -15.17 3.78
N THR A 78 11.37 -13.95 3.77
CA THR A 78 10.73 -12.77 4.34
C THR A 78 9.40 -12.44 3.62
N TRP A 79 9.38 -12.53 2.28
CA TRP A 79 8.15 -12.35 1.52
C TRP A 79 7.12 -13.44 1.80
N GLU A 80 7.55 -14.71 1.88
CA GLU A 80 6.68 -15.84 2.20
C GLU A 80 6.05 -15.67 3.59
N ALA A 81 6.87 -15.36 4.59
CA ALA A 81 6.38 -15.08 5.94
C ALA A 81 5.40 -13.90 5.98
N TRP A 82 5.59 -12.89 5.12
CA TRP A 82 4.70 -11.74 5.03
C TRP A 82 3.34 -12.11 4.46
N VAL A 83 3.30 -12.74 3.27
CA VAL A 83 2.05 -12.99 2.55
C VAL A 83 1.18 -14.08 3.19
N ASN A 84 1.78 -14.96 4.00
CA ASN A 84 1.08 -16.06 4.66
C ASN A 84 0.58 -15.72 6.07
N ARG A 85 0.70 -14.47 6.53
CA ARG A 85 0.18 -14.08 7.84
C ARG A 85 -1.35 -14.08 7.82
N GLU A 86 -1.97 -14.77 8.76
CA GLU A 86 -3.44 -14.82 8.91
C GLU A 86 -4.04 -13.43 9.19
N SER A 87 -3.27 -12.56 9.87
CA SER A 87 -3.67 -11.17 10.13
C SER A 87 -3.61 -10.25 8.91
N MET A 88 -3.10 -10.72 7.77
CA MET A 88 -2.93 -9.94 6.55
C MET A 88 -3.95 -10.30 5.49
N ALA A 89 -4.41 -9.29 4.76
CA ALA A 89 -5.22 -9.53 3.57
C ALA A 89 -4.91 -8.46 2.50
N THR A 90 -4.93 -8.90 1.24
CA THR A 90 -4.63 -8.09 0.07
C THR A 90 -5.87 -7.97 -0.81
N TRP A 91 -6.19 -6.76 -1.27
CA TRP A 91 -7.24 -6.49 -2.24
C TRP A 91 -6.66 -5.89 -3.50
N ILE A 92 -7.13 -6.38 -4.64
CA ILE A 92 -6.72 -5.91 -5.95
C ILE A 92 -7.87 -5.12 -6.56
N ALA A 93 -7.54 -3.94 -7.06
CA ALA A 93 -8.46 -3.10 -7.80
C ALA A 93 -8.24 -3.26 -9.30
N THR A 94 -9.32 -3.44 -10.04
CA THR A 94 -9.28 -3.52 -11.50
C THR A 94 -10.23 -2.50 -12.12
N VAL A 95 -9.87 -2.04 -13.32
CA VAL A 95 -10.70 -1.22 -14.20
C VAL A 95 -10.73 -1.92 -15.55
N GLN A 96 -11.92 -2.31 -15.99
CA GLN A 96 -12.11 -3.05 -17.26
C GLN A 96 -11.18 -4.28 -17.39
N GLY A 97 -10.98 -5.02 -16.28
CA GLY A 97 -10.12 -6.20 -16.24
C GLY A 97 -8.62 -5.93 -16.10
N THR A 98 -8.19 -4.66 -16.16
CA THR A 98 -6.79 -4.29 -15.94
C THR A 98 -6.54 -3.94 -14.47
N VAL A 99 -5.46 -4.44 -13.87
CA VAL A 99 -5.07 -4.06 -12.51
C VAL A 99 -4.81 -2.56 -12.46
N ALA A 100 -5.53 -1.87 -11.57
CA ALA A 100 -5.45 -0.43 -11.40
C ALA A 100 -4.74 0.00 -10.12
N GLY A 101 -4.70 -0.88 -9.12
CA GLY A 101 -4.08 -0.61 -7.84
C GLY A 101 -4.36 -1.74 -6.85
N TYR A 102 -3.94 -1.52 -5.60
CA TYR A 102 -4.18 -2.47 -4.53
C TYR A 102 -4.08 -1.82 -3.16
N PHE A 103 -4.47 -2.56 -2.14
CA PHE A 103 -4.16 -2.24 -0.75
C PHE A 103 -3.94 -3.51 0.07
N GLU A 104 -3.16 -3.38 1.13
CA GLU A 104 -2.95 -4.41 2.16
C GLU A 104 -3.48 -3.91 3.49
N LEU A 105 -4.24 -4.76 4.18
CA LEU A 105 -4.74 -4.51 5.53
C LEU A 105 -4.13 -5.53 6.48
N GLU A 106 -3.81 -5.08 7.69
CA GLU A 106 -3.35 -5.93 8.78
C GLU A 106 -4.23 -5.74 10.02
N ALA A 107 -4.85 -6.84 10.46
CA ALA A 107 -5.55 -6.86 11.75
C ALA A 107 -4.53 -6.94 12.89
N GLN A 108 -4.66 -6.03 13.84
CA GLN A 108 -3.74 -5.90 14.96
C GLN A 108 -4.41 -6.37 16.27
N PRO A 109 -3.65 -6.83 17.26
CA PRO A 109 -4.18 -7.10 18.58
C PRO A 109 -4.97 -5.91 19.16
N GLY A 110 -6.11 -6.18 19.80
CA GLY A 110 -6.96 -5.14 20.36
C GLY A 110 -7.93 -4.48 19.37
N GLY A 111 -8.10 -5.10 18.19
CA GLY A 111 -9.13 -4.71 17.21
C GLY A 111 -8.75 -3.49 16.35
N ALA A 112 -7.51 -3.04 16.36
CA ALA A 112 -7.05 -2.05 15.40
C ALA A 112 -6.78 -2.72 14.03
N VAL A 113 -7.03 -2.01 12.93
CA VAL A 113 -6.65 -2.45 11.58
C VAL A 113 -5.76 -1.39 10.95
N GLU A 114 -4.60 -1.81 10.49
CA GLU A 114 -3.67 -0.95 9.75
C GLU A 114 -3.91 -1.08 8.24
N ILE A 115 -4.01 0.05 7.56
CA ILE A 115 -3.84 0.12 6.10
C ILE A 115 -2.33 0.19 5.86
N VAL A 116 -1.72 -0.96 5.55
CA VAL A 116 -0.27 -1.11 5.46
C VAL A 116 0.27 -0.56 4.14
N LEU A 117 -0.40 -0.90 3.06
CA LEU A 117 -0.11 -0.40 1.72
C LEU A 117 -1.41 0.02 1.04
N PHE A 118 -1.31 1.10 0.28
CA PHE A 118 -2.43 1.63 -0.49
C PHE A 118 -1.92 2.42 -1.68
N GLY A 119 -2.40 2.10 -2.87
CA GLY A 119 -2.06 2.91 -4.04
C GLY A 119 -2.63 2.42 -5.35
N LEU A 120 -2.57 3.32 -6.32
CA LEU A 120 -2.91 3.07 -7.72
C LEU A 120 -1.63 2.92 -8.55
N LEU A 121 -1.74 2.23 -9.66
CA LEU A 121 -0.73 2.26 -10.71
C LEU A 121 -0.70 3.65 -11.37
N PRO A 122 0.47 4.17 -11.79
CA PRO A 122 0.62 5.53 -12.30
C PRO A 122 -0.32 5.89 -13.46
N GLN A 123 -0.61 4.95 -14.35
CA GLN A 123 -1.52 5.18 -15.49
C GLN A 123 -2.97 5.45 -15.08
N PHE A 124 -3.33 5.18 -13.83
CA PHE A 124 -4.69 5.41 -13.30
C PHE A 124 -4.79 6.65 -12.41
N TYR A 125 -3.72 7.45 -12.31
CA TYR A 125 -3.77 8.71 -11.56
C TYR A 125 -4.65 9.74 -12.26
N GLY A 126 -5.26 10.63 -11.47
CA GLY A 126 -6.07 11.74 -11.99
C GLY A 126 -7.45 11.38 -12.52
N GLN A 127 -7.88 10.11 -12.41
CA GLN A 127 -9.16 9.60 -12.92
C GLN A 127 -10.25 9.47 -11.82
N GLY A 128 -10.03 10.05 -10.65
CA GLY A 128 -10.99 9.95 -9.53
C GLY A 128 -11.01 8.59 -8.80
N LEU A 129 -10.19 7.63 -9.25
CA LEU A 129 -10.20 6.26 -8.72
C LEU A 129 -9.64 6.15 -7.29
N GLY A 130 -8.75 7.07 -6.88
CA GLY A 130 -8.10 7.02 -5.57
C GLY A 130 -9.09 7.08 -4.40
N GLY A 131 -10.07 7.97 -4.48
CA GLY A 131 -11.12 8.08 -3.45
C GLY A 131 -12.03 6.86 -3.40
N ALA A 132 -12.36 6.27 -4.57
CA ALA A 132 -13.15 5.04 -4.64
C ALA A 132 -12.40 3.85 -4.02
N LEU A 133 -11.12 3.70 -4.36
CA LEU A 133 -10.27 2.67 -3.80
C LEU A 133 -10.12 2.84 -2.29
N LEU A 134 -9.89 4.07 -1.80
CA LEU A 134 -9.80 4.36 -0.38
C LEU A 134 -11.11 4.06 0.36
N THR A 135 -12.25 4.40 -0.24
CA THR A 135 -13.57 4.07 0.31
C THR A 135 -13.73 2.56 0.47
N ALA A 136 -13.36 1.78 -0.55
CA ALA A 136 -13.37 0.32 -0.49
C ALA A 136 -12.39 -0.21 0.58
N CYS A 137 -11.19 0.34 0.63
CA CYS A 137 -10.16 -0.02 1.61
C CYS A 137 -10.67 0.15 3.05
N VAL A 138 -11.18 1.33 3.39
CA VAL A 138 -11.69 1.62 4.74
C VAL A 138 -12.89 0.75 5.09
N ARG A 139 -13.81 0.50 4.15
CA ARG A 139 -14.95 -0.42 4.36
C ARG A 139 -14.49 -1.84 4.66
N ASN A 140 -13.52 -2.36 3.92
CA ASN A 140 -12.98 -3.70 4.16
C ASN A 140 -12.18 -3.75 5.47
N ALA A 141 -11.49 -2.69 5.85
CA ALA A 141 -10.81 -2.60 7.15
C ALA A 141 -11.80 -2.71 8.31
N TRP A 142 -12.94 -1.99 8.26
CA TRP A 142 -13.98 -2.08 9.31
C TRP A 142 -14.69 -3.43 9.38
N ARG A 143 -14.60 -4.24 8.34
CA ARG A 143 -15.19 -5.59 8.26
C ARG A 143 -14.21 -6.71 8.62
N ALA A 144 -13.00 -6.38 9.06
CA ALA A 144 -11.96 -7.39 9.35
C ALA A 144 -12.46 -8.45 10.33
N GLY A 145 -13.02 -8.07 11.46
CA GLY A 145 -13.49 -8.99 12.50
C GLY A 145 -14.69 -9.87 12.11
N THR A 146 -15.34 -9.63 10.96
CA THR A 146 -16.44 -10.45 10.44
C THR A 146 -16.06 -11.22 9.19
N ASP A 147 -15.21 -10.65 8.34
CA ASP A 147 -15.06 -11.15 6.97
C ASP A 147 -13.72 -11.87 6.73
N TRP A 148 -12.62 -11.43 7.34
CA TRP A 148 -11.30 -11.95 6.96
C TRP A 148 -10.29 -12.14 8.10
N ALA A 149 -10.56 -11.64 9.29
CA ALA A 149 -9.73 -11.83 10.49
C ALA A 149 -10.61 -11.95 11.75
N PRO A 150 -11.56 -12.91 11.80
CA PRO A 150 -12.53 -13.01 12.89
C PRO A 150 -11.90 -13.29 14.25
N GLU A 151 -10.72 -13.89 14.29
CA GLU A 151 -9.94 -14.19 15.51
C GLU A 151 -9.48 -12.91 16.23
N HIS A 152 -9.40 -11.77 15.53
CA HIS A 152 -9.03 -10.47 16.11
C HIS A 152 -10.22 -9.72 16.74
N GLY A 153 -11.43 -10.25 16.58
CA GLY A 153 -12.66 -9.69 17.15
C GLY A 153 -13.12 -8.39 16.47
N PRO A 154 -14.05 -7.66 17.12
CA PRO A 154 -14.62 -6.43 16.55
C PRO A 154 -13.56 -5.36 16.31
N VAL A 155 -13.65 -4.67 15.18
CA VAL A 155 -12.73 -3.57 14.85
C VAL A 155 -13.02 -2.35 15.72
N SER A 156 -12.00 -1.85 16.41
CA SER A 156 -12.07 -0.67 17.28
C SER A 156 -11.57 0.60 16.58
N SER A 157 -10.68 0.46 15.63
CA SER A 157 -10.14 1.58 14.85
C SER A 157 -9.47 1.13 13.56
N VAL A 158 -9.41 2.04 12.60
CA VAL A 158 -8.64 1.89 11.37
C VAL A 158 -7.62 3.01 11.30
N TYR A 159 -6.37 2.69 10.97
CA TYR A 159 -5.32 3.71 10.86
C TYR A 159 -4.38 3.43 9.68
N LEU A 160 -3.66 4.45 9.29
CA LEU A 160 -2.56 4.36 8.32
C LEU A 160 -1.42 5.30 8.72
N ARG A 161 -0.25 5.04 8.16
CA ARG A 161 0.90 5.93 8.21
C ARG A 161 1.20 6.46 6.81
N THR A 162 1.46 7.75 6.72
CA THR A 162 1.82 8.43 5.47
C THR A 162 2.92 9.44 5.75
N SER A 163 3.65 9.84 4.73
CA SER A 163 4.78 10.74 4.89
C SER A 163 4.90 11.74 3.74
N THR A 164 5.84 12.67 3.89
CA THR A 164 6.20 13.62 2.82
C THR A 164 6.81 12.95 1.58
N LEU A 165 7.12 11.65 1.64
CA LEU A 165 7.65 10.87 0.52
C LEU A 165 6.54 10.24 -0.33
N ASP A 166 5.30 10.21 0.18
CA ASP A 166 4.15 9.72 -0.53
C ASP A 166 3.69 10.69 -1.62
N HIS A 167 2.72 10.25 -2.42
CA HIS A 167 2.16 11.11 -3.45
C HIS A 167 1.58 12.39 -2.85
N ARG A 168 1.84 13.56 -3.48
CA ARG A 168 1.44 14.90 -2.98
C ARG A 168 -0.03 15.07 -2.58
N HIS A 169 -0.91 14.21 -3.09
CA HIS A 169 -2.33 14.21 -2.76
C HIS A 169 -2.72 13.17 -1.69
N ALA A 170 -1.77 12.35 -1.20
CA ALA A 170 -2.06 11.26 -0.26
C ALA A 170 -2.75 11.78 1.01
N VAL A 171 -2.13 12.72 1.71
CA VAL A 171 -2.67 13.29 2.96
C VAL A 171 -4.06 13.94 2.79
N ARG A 172 -4.37 14.48 1.61
CA ARG A 172 -5.69 15.10 1.34
C ARG A 172 -6.77 14.06 1.04
N ASN A 173 -6.37 12.89 0.57
CA ASN A 173 -7.31 11.80 0.26
C ASN A 173 -7.71 11.03 1.52
N TYR A 174 -6.85 11.02 2.53
CA TYR A 174 -7.06 10.37 3.81
C TYR A 174 -7.83 11.26 4.79
#